data_5d6d492846853fd515d2fd2704a41663
#
_entry.id   5d6d492846853fd515d2fd2704a41663
#
_cell.length_a   1.000
_cell.length_b   1.000
_cell.length_c   1.000
_cell.angle_alpha   90.00
_cell.angle_beta   90.00
_cell.angle_gamma   90.00
#
_symmetry.space_group_name_H-M   'P 1'
#
loop_
_entity.id
_entity.type
_entity.pdbx_description
1 polymer ?
#
loop_
_entity_poly.entity_id
_entity_poly.type
_entity_poly.pdbx_seq_one_letter_code
_entity_poly.pdbx_strand_id
1 'polypeptide(L)'
;MNAQELIKKSALIEKTLQEQGLQERAGPFISENAVIKTEELEKTLKGMQAENRGLKVGIIGRVKAGKSSLLNALIFEGKEVLPKAATPMTASLTVLKYANTLNAEVEFYSPKDILELKNEHERYVREFNKIVEEEVKKQKEKQSFSNRAKEGFKSFGKAFGRNKNPEAAPKERVLSDKEINERAERIAKNELEKDTKLTSSHDQYEKMKKSGSLNTENLDPRIQANNLQDLNQKLLQFVGADGKYMPYTKAVQISLNNPNLKDLEVIDTPGVNDPIASREERTKALLKDCDVVFIVSPSNQFLTDSDMSLFDRVSNKEGLQEIYFVAS
;
A
#
# COMPACT_ATOMS: atom_id res chain seq x y z
N MET A 1 -31.16 -5.03 -0.24
CA MET A 1 -31.84 -5.17 1.08
C MET A 1 -31.87 -3.78 1.69
N ASN A 2 -33.01 -3.25 2.13
CA ASN A 2 -33.04 -1.92 2.72
C ASN A 2 -32.89 -1.99 4.26
N ALA A 3 -32.53 -0.87 4.90
CA ALA A 3 -32.30 -0.80 6.35
C ALA A 3 -33.49 -1.33 7.19
N GLN A 4 -34.74 -1.05 6.77
CA GLN A 4 -35.92 -1.52 7.44
C GLN A 4 -36.11 -3.04 7.36
N GLU A 5 -35.72 -3.67 6.26
CA GLU A 5 -35.75 -5.14 6.13
C GLU A 5 -34.71 -5.80 7.05
N LEU A 6 -33.53 -5.19 7.18
CA LEU A 6 -32.49 -5.68 8.09
C LEU A 6 -32.96 -5.64 9.55
N ILE A 7 -33.53 -4.51 9.98
CA ILE A 7 -34.08 -4.36 11.33
C ILE A 7 -35.17 -5.42 11.59
N LYS A 8 -36.11 -5.60 10.64
CA LYS A 8 -37.17 -6.61 10.76
C LYS A 8 -36.63 -8.04 10.89
N LYS A 9 -35.60 -8.38 10.11
CA LYS A 9 -34.99 -9.72 10.16
C LYS A 9 -34.25 -9.93 11.49
N SER A 10 -33.48 -8.94 11.93
CA SER A 10 -32.80 -8.99 13.23
C SER A 10 -33.80 -9.16 14.38
N ALA A 11 -34.85 -8.35 14.42
CA ALA A 11 -35.91 -8.45 15.43
C ALA A 11 -36.62 -9.83 15.38
N LEU A 12 -36.85 -10.39 14.20
CA LEU A 12 -37.46 -11.72 14.04
C LEU A 12 -36.54 -12.81 14.63
N ILE A 13 -35.23 -12.71 14.36
CA ILE A 13 -34.26 -13.67 14.90
C ILE A 13 -34.24 -13.61 16.41
N GLU A 14 -34.11 -12.41 17.01
CA GLU A 14 -34.09 -12.22 18.47
C GLU A 14 -35.37 -12.74 19.10
N LYS A 15 -36.53 -12.42 18.52
CA LYS A 15 -37.81 -12.90 18.98
C LYS A 15 -37.91 -14.42 18.94
N THR A 16 -37.46 -15.05 17.85
CA THR A 16 -37.47 -16.51 17.69
C THR A 16 -36.56 -17.18 18.73
N LEU A 17 -35.36 -16.63 18.98
CA LEU A 17 -34.46 -17.14 20.01
C LEU A 17 -35.08 -17.04 21.41
N GLN A 18 -35.81 -15.98 21.70
CA GLN A 18 -36.48 -15.79 22.94
C GLN A 18 -37.67 -16.75 23.13
N GLU A 19 -38.54 -16.86 22.12
CA GLU A 19 -39.73 -17.72 22.17
C GLU A 19 -39.38 -19.22 22.27
N GLN A 20 -38.22 -19.62 21.70
CA GLN A 20 -37.76 -21.00 21.75
C GLN A 20 -36.81 -21.29 22.91
N GLY A 21 -36.53 -20.32 23.79
CA GLY A 21 -35.64 -20.50 24.93
C GLY A 21 -34.18 -20.79 24.53
N LEU A 22 -33.75 -20.35 23.35
CA LEU A 22 -32.42 -20.62 22.77
C LEU A 22 -31.38 -19.55 23.09
N GLN A 23 -31.73 -18.53 23.85
CA GLN A 23 -30.84 -17.37 24.13
C GLN A 23 -29.51 -17.77 24.76
N GLU A 24 -29.53 -18.66 25.78
CA GLU A 24 -28.30 -19.11 26.43
C GLU A 24 -27.42 -19.94 25.48
N ARG A 25 -28.02 -20.75 24.61
CA ARG A 25 -27.29 -21.56 23.64
C ARG A 25 -26.73 -20.75 22.49
N ALA A 26 -27.43 -19.70 22.07
CA ALA A 26 -26.99 -18.80 21.00
C ALA A 26 -25.99 -17.72 21.48
N GLY A 27 -25.98 -17.41 22.78
CA GLY A 27 -25.14 -16.35 23.37
C GLY A 27 -23.68 -16.43 23.00
N PRO A 28 -22.98 -17.56 23.13
CA PRO A 28 -21.60 -17.71 22.72
C PRO A 28 -21.39 -17.38 21.23
N PHE A 29 -22.23 -17.92 20.36
CA PHE A 29 -22.14 -17.68 18.90
C PHE A 29 -22.43 -16.22 18.52
N ILE A 30 -23.35 -15.57 19.23
CA ILE A 30 -23.65 -14.14 19.03
C ILE A 30 -22.43 -13.31 19.43
N SER A 31 -21.80 -13.63 20.56
CA SER A 31 -20.60 -12.91 21.04
C SER A 31 -19.38 -13.16 20.15
N GLU A 32 -19.13 -14.42 19.78
CA GLU A 32 -17.98 -14.81 18.92
C GLU A 32 -18.06 -14.20 17.52
N ASN A 33 -19.26 -14.04 16.98
CA ASN A 33 -19.48 -13.48 15.64
C ASN A 33 -19.86 -12.00 15.65
N ALA A 34 -19.73 -11.31 16.78
CA ALA A 34 -20.04 -9.89 16.95
C ALA A 34 -21.39 -9.49 16.33
N VAL A 35 -22.43 -10.33 16.54
CA VAL A 35 -23.77 -10.05 16.00
C VAL A 35 -24.38 -8.88 16.75
N ILE A 36 -24.64 -7.80 16.02
CA ILE A 36 -25.21 -6.58 16.56
C ILE A 36 -26.67 -6.82 16.99
N LYS A 37 -27.05 -6.41 18.19
CA LYS A 37 -28.43 -6.46 18.67
C LYS A 37 -29.32 -5.53 17.85
N THR A 38 -30.59 -5.90 17.69
CA THR A 38 -31.56 -5.11 16.91
C THR A 38 -31.65 -3.66 17.33
N GLU A 39 -31.63 -3.39 18.63
CA GLU A 39 -31.68 -2.02 19.17
C GLU A 39 -30.45 -1.18 18.76
N GLU A 40 -29.27 -1.79 18.82
CA GLU A 40 -28.01 -1.16 18.45
C GLU A 40 -27.91 -0.96 16.93
N LEU A 41 -28.36 -1.96 16.15
CA LEU A 41 -28.51 -1.85 14.71
C LEU A 41 -29.46 -0.71 14.31
N GLU A 42 -30.61 -0.60 14.97
CA GLU A 42 -31.58 0.45 14.72
C GLU A 42 -31.03 1.85 15.08
N LYS A 43 -30.31 1.97 16.19
CA LYS A 43 -29.64 3.20 16.60
C LYS A 43 -28.58 3.64 15.60
N THR A 44 -27.76 2.69 15.14
CA THR A 44 -26.71 2.93 14.15
C THR A 44 -27.30 3.40 12.82
N LEU A 45 -28.32 2.70 12.31
CA LEU A 45 -28.98 3.05 11.06
C LEU A 45 -29.73 4.39 11.14
N LYS A 46 -30.34 4.70 12.28
CA LYS A 46 -30.95 6.03 12.51
C LYS A 46 -29.90 7.13 12.58
N GLY A 47 -28.75 6.88 13.20
CA GLY A 47 -27.63 7.82 13.22
C GLY A 47 -27.13 8.13 11.81
N MET A 48 -26.91 7.12 10.99
CA MET A 48 -26.52 7.27 9.58
C MET A 48 -27.54 8.06 8.75
N GLN A 49 -28.84 7.78 8.94
CA GLN A 49 -29.91 8.51 8.26
C GLN A 49 -29.99 9.97 8.70
N ALA A 50 -29.77 10.26 9.99
CA ALA A 50 -29.76 11.62 10.53
C ALA A 50 -28.57 12.44 9.98
N GLU A 51 -27.43 11.79 9.74
CA GLU A 51 -26.25 12.40 9.11
C GLU A 51 -26.36 12.50 7.59
N ASN A 52 -27.42 11.95 7.00
CA ASN A 52 -27.64 11.87 5.54
C ASN A 52 -26.41 11.36 4.77
N ARG A 53 -25.68 10.41 5.37
CA ARG A 53 -24.50 9.79 4.80
C ARG A 53 -24.70 8.28 4.58
N GLY A 54 -24.08 7.76 3.54
CA GLY A 54 -24.02 6.32 3.29
C GLY A 54 -23.02 5.61 4.18
N LEU A 55 -23.11 4.28 4.21
CA LEU A 55 -22.15 3.39 4.86
C LEU A 55 -20.79 3.53 4.18
N LYS A 56 -19.74 3.79 4.97
CA LYS A 56 -18.38 3.85 4.47
C LYS A 56 -17.63 2.54 4.74
N VAL A 57 -17.21 1.88 3.67
CA VAL A 57 -16.51 0.59 3.72
C VAL A 57 -15.08 0.76 3.23
N GLY A 58 -14.12 0.50 4.10
CA GLY A 58 -12.71 0.44 3.75
C GLY A 58 -12.30 -0.97 3.33
N ILE A 59 -11.51 -1.09 2.26
CA ILE A 59 -10.91 -2.36 1.85
C ILE A 59 -9.41 -2.22 1.87
N ILE A 60 -8.77 -3.00 2.73
CA ILE A 60 -7.32 -3.01 2.93
C ILE A 60 -6.77 -4.41 2.69
N GLY A 61 -5.48 -4.48 2.45
CA GLY A 61 -4.79 -5.76 2.22
C GLY A 61 -3.49 -5.56 1.46
N ARG A 62 -2.67 -6.59 1.44
CA ARG A 62 -1.39 -6.58 0.72
C ARG A 62 -1.57 -6.34 -0.78
N VAL A 63 -0.49 -5.95 -1.44
CA VAL A 63 -0.44 -5.90 -2.92
C VAL A 63 -0.74 -7.31 -3.46
N LYS A 64 -1.63 -7.40 -4.46
CA LYS A 64 -2.11 -8.67 -5.05
C LYS A 64 -2.95 -9.54 -4.12
N ALA A 65 -3.47 -9.02 -3.03
CA ALA A 65 -4.37 -9.76 -2.14
C ALA A 65 -5.81 -9.92 -2.70
N GLY A 66 -6.09 -9.52 -3.93
CA GLY A 66 -7.41 -9.70 -4.53
C GLY A 66 -8.42 -8.58 -4.26
N LYS A 67 -8.03 -7.44 -3.64
CA LYS A 67 -8.94 -6.32 -3.32
C LYS A 67 -9.79 -5.86 -4.50
N SER A 68 -9.15 -5.51 -5.62
CA SER A 68 -9.88 -5.05 -6.82
C SER A 68 -10.75 -6.15 -7.44
N SER A 69 -10.37 -7.42 -7.31
CA SER A 69 -11.18 -8.56 -7.75
C SER A 69 -12.43 -8.70 -6.88
N LEU A 70 -12.28 -8.57 -5.56
CA LEU A 70 -13.40 -8.57 -4.62
C LEU A 70 -14.37 -7.42 -4.93
N LEU A 71 -13.86 -6.21 -5.15
CA LEU A 71 -14.67 -5.05 -5.51
C LEU A 71 -15.41 -5.23 -6.82
N ASN A 72 -14.74 -5.75 -7.86
CA ASN A 72 -15.37 -6.05 -9.13
C ASN A 72 -16.50 -7.10 -8.98
N ALA A 73 -16.30 -8.09 -8.11
CA ALA A 73 -17.33 -9.10 -7.85
C ALA A 73 -18.53 -8.52 -7.09
N LEU A 74 -18.29 -7.75 -6.03
CA LEU A 74 -19.36 -7.24 -5.15
C LEU A 74 -20.16 -6.10 -5.79
N ILE A 75 -19.49 -5.16 -6.46
CA ILE A 75 -20.11 -3.93 -6.95
C ILE A 75 -20.48 -4.04 -8.43
N PHE A 76 -19.66 -4.72 -9.23
CA PHE A 76 -19.78 -4.72 -10.68
C PHE A 76 -20.18 -6.09 -11.27
N GLU A 77 -20.71 -6.99 -10.45
CA GLU A 77 -21.18 -8.32 -10.89
C GLU A 77 -20.09 -9.12 -11.63
N GLY A 78 -18.84 -8.96 -11.22
CA GLY A 78 -17.69 -9.61 -11.86
C GLY A 78 -17.14 -8.91 -13.12
N LYS A 79 -17.79 -7.82 -13.58
CA LYS A 79 -17.26 -7.02 -14.69
C LYS A 79 -15.99 -6.29 -14.24
N GLU A 80 -14.97 -6.31 -15.08
CA GLU A 80 -13.72 -5.62 -14.81
C GLU A 80 -13.86 -4.11 -15.02
N VAL A 81 -14.34 -3.41 -14.01
CA VAL A 81 -14.44 -1.95 -14.00
C VAL A 81 -13.20 -1.35 -13.35
N LEU A 82 -12.76 -1.93 -12.25
CA LEU A 82 -11.49 -1.59 -11.64
C LEU A 82 -10.40 -2.46 -12.27
N PRO A 83 -9.36 -1.86 -12.86
CA PRO A 83 -8.32 -2.64 -13.51
C PRO A 83 -7.64 -3.57 -12.50
N LYS A 84 -7.59 -4.86 -12.82
CA LYS A 84 -6.82 -5.85 -12.05
C LYS A 84 -5.34 -5.53 -12.22
N ALA A 85 -4.65 -5.20 -11.17
CA ALA A 85 -3.24 -4.86 -11.24
C ALA A 85 -2.37 -6.11 -11.44
N ALA A 86 -1.90 -6.32 -12.66
CA ALA A 86 -0.68 -7.10 -12.90
C ALA A 86 0.59 -6.32 -12.47
N THR A 87 0.48 -5.03 -12.38
CA THR A 87 1.45 -4.05 -11.86
C THR A 87 0.79 -3.29 -10.71
N PRO A 88 1.52 -2.64 -9.80
CA PRO A 88 0.93 -1.87 -8.71
C PRO A 88 0.18 -0.64 -9.21
N MET A 89 -0.92 -0.88 -9.95
CA MET A 89 -1.86 0.16 -10.37
C MET A 89 -2.66 0.72 -9.18
N THR A 90 -2.68 0.00 -8.07
CA THR A 90 -3.22 0.47 -6.79
C THR A 90 -2.22 1.34 -6.04
N ALA A 91 -1.35 2.07 -6.76
CA ALA A 91 -0.51 3.09 -6.16
C ALA A 91 -1.32 4.29 -5.66
N SER A 92 -2.58 4.42 -6.10
CA SER A 92 -3.47 5.52 -5.72
C SER A 92 -4.68 4.99 -4.95
N LEU A 93 -5.05 5.71 -3.90
CA LEU A 93 -6.28 5.48 -3.16
C LEU A 93 -7.48 5.69 -4.10
N THR A 94 -8.43 4.76 -4.10
CA THR A 94 -9.63 4.84 -4.93
C THR A 94 -10.89 4.88 -4.06
N VAL A 95 -11.73 5.88 -4.27
CA VAL A 95 -13.02 6.03 -3.60
C VAL A 95 -14.14 5.84 -4.62
N LEU A 96 -15.08 4.93 -4.36
CA LEU A 96 -16.24 4.67 -5.20
C LEU A 96 -17.50 5.22 -4.51
N LYS A 97 -18.27 6.02 -5.24
CA LYS A 97 -19.50 6.65 -4.77
C LYS A 97 -20.63 6.51 -5.78
N TYR A 98 -21.87 6.53 -5.28
CA TYR A 98 -23.04 6.69 -6.13
C TYR A 98 -23.16 8.12 -6.65
N ALA A 99 -23.43 8.26 -7.95
CA ALA A 99 -23.90 9.48 -8.55
C ALA A 99 -24.76 9.19 -9.78
N ASN A 100 -25.61 10.12 -10.17
CA ASN A 100 -26.44 9.98 -11.38
C ASN A 100 -25.62 10.07 -12.67
N THR A 101 -24.41 10.60 -12.61
CA THR A 101 -23.50 10.77 -13.74
C THR A 101 -22.22 10.02 -13.53
N LEU A 102 -21.62 9.52 -14.61
CA LEU A 102 -20.33 8.85 -14.60
C LEU A 102 -19.22 9.89 -14.72
N ASN A 103 -18.43 10.02 -13.66
CA ASN A 103 -17.27 10.91 -13.65
C ASN A 103 -16.20 10.41 -12.68
N ALA A 104 -15.00 10.93 -12.79
CA ALA A 104 -13.99 10.76 -11.78
C ALA A 104 -13.34 12.10 -11.43
N GLU A 105 -12.85 12.20 -10.21
CA GLU A 105 -12.09 13.34 -9.72
C GLU A 105 -10.73 12.83 -9.21
N VAL A 106 -9.65 13.47 -9.66
CA VAL A 106 -8.28 13.10 -9.33
C VAL A 106 -7.74 14.07 -8.30
N GLU A 107 -7.29 13.56 -7.17
CA GLU A 107 -6.54 14.33 -6.18
C GLU A 107 -5.05 14.21 -6.51
N PHE A 108 -4.39 15.32 -6.77
CA PHE A 108 -2.96 15.39 -7.03
C PHE A 108 -2.17 15.68 -5.76
N TYR A 109 -0.87 15.38 -5.79
CA TYR A 109 0.05 15.85 -4.75
C TYR A 109 0.08 17.38 -4.74
N SER A 110 -0.05 17.95 -3.56
CA SER A 110 0.10 19.39 -3.36
C SER A 110 1.56 19.83 -3.55
N PRO A 111 1.84 21.11 -3.78
CA PRO A 111 3.22 21.62 -3.79
C PRO A 111 3.99 21.31 -2.52
N LYS A 112 3.31 21.27 -1.37
CA LYS A 112 3.90 20.87 -0.09
C LYS A 112 4.31 19.41 -0.10
N ASP A 113 3.43 18.50 -0.53
CA ASP A 113 3.75 17.07 -0.64
C ASP A 113 4.94 16.83 -1.57
N ILE A 114 5.00 17.55 -2.71
CA ILE A 114 6.10 17.45 -3.67
C ILE A 114 7.42 17.95 -3.04
N LEU A 115 7.37 19.02 -2.27
CA LEU A 115 8.54 19.53 -1.55
C LEU A 115 9.04 18.54 -0.51
N GLU A 116 8.16 17.89 0.23
CA GLU A 116 8.53 16.83 1.18
C GLU A 116 9.21 15.65 0.48
N LEU A 117 8.65 15.18 -0.64
CA LEU A 117 9.25 14.12 -1.46
C LEU A 117 10.63 14.52 -1.98
N LYS A 118 10.81 15.79 -2.39
CA LYS A 118 12.10 16.34 -2.81
C LYS A 118 13.13 16.31 -1.68
N ASN A 119 12.74 16.74 -0.49
CA ASN A 119 13.63 16.76 0.67
C ASN A 119 14.10 15.35 1.07
N GLU A 120 13.17 14.37 1.05
CA GLU A 120 13.51 12.96 1.30
C GLU A 120 14.40 12.38 0.19
N HIS A 121 14.16 12.73 -1.08
CA HIS A 121 15.03 12.35 -2.17
C HIS A 121 16.46 12.90 -1.99
N GLU A 122 16.60 14.18 -1.62
CA GLU A 122 17.90 14.78 -1.35
C GLU A 122 18.60 14.13 -0.14
N ARG A 123 17.83 13.73 0.87
CA ARG A 123 18.34 12.95 2.01
C ARG A 123 18.85 11.59 1.55
N TYR A 124 18.06 10.84 0.74
CA TYR A 124 18.47 9.56 0.18
C TYR A 124 19.79 9.68 -0.58
N VAL A 125 19.93 10.67 -1.46
CA VAL A 125 21.14 10.88 -2.25
C VAL A 125 22.36 11.17 -1.38
N ARG A 126 22.19 11.97 -0.33
CA ARG A 126 23.29 12.25 0.63
C ARG A 126 23.72 10.98 1.38
N GLU A 127 22.77 10.23 1.91
CA GLU A 127 23.05 8.98 2.63
C GLU A 127 23.66 7.92 1.71
N PHE A 128 23.15 7.79 0.49
CA PHE A 128 23.69 6.90 -0.52
C PHE A 128 25.16 7.18 -0.82
N ASN A 129 25.49 8.44 -1.12
CA ASN A 129 26.85 8.84 -1.44
C ASN A 129 27.80 8.60 -0.25
N LYS A 130 27.34 8.89 0.97
CA LYS A 130 28.12 8.65 2.18
C LYS A 130 28.46 7.17 2.36
N ILE A 131 27.47 6.27 2.21
CA ILE A 131 27.69 4.83 2.33
C ILE A 131 28.64 4.33 1.23
N VAL A 132 28.46 4.82 -0.01
CA VAL A 132 29.36 4.45 -1.13
C VAL A 132 30.78 4.87 -0.83
N GLU A 133 31.03 6.10 -0.37
CA GLU A 133 32.37 6.60 -0.03
C GLU A 133 33.00 5.75 1.10
N GLU A 134 32.26 5.45 2.16
CA GLU A 134 32.73 4.62 3.26
C GLU A 134 33.07 3.21 2.80
N GLU A 135 32.24 2.58 1.96
CA GLU A 135 32.48 1.22 1.48
C GLU A 135 33.66 1.18 0.47
N VAL A 136 33.79 2.16 -0.39
CA VAL A 136 34.96 2.28 -1.30
C VAL A 136 36.24 2.39 -0.49
N LYS A 137 36.27 3.23 0.56
CA LYS A 137 37.41 3.38 1.45
C LYS A 137 37.76 2.05 2.13
N LYS A 138 36.78 1.37 2.73
CA LYS A 138 36.97 0.05 3.36
C LYS A 138 37.53 -0.99 2.41
N GLN A 139 37.03 -1.03 1.17
CA GLN A 139 37.51 -2.00 0.16
C GLN A 139 38.97 -1.70 -0.27
N LYS A 140 39.30 -0.44 -0.48
CA LYS A 140 40.67 -0.03 -0.83
C LYS A 140 41.67 -0.31 0.29
N GLU A 141 41.28 -0.05 1.55
CA GLU A 141 42.12 -0.37 2.73
C GLU A 141 42.33 -1.90 2.85
N LYS A 142 41.30 -2.72 2.67
CA LYS A 142 41.43 -4.19 2.67
C LYS A 142 42.37 -4.68 1.58
N GLN A 143 42.26 -4.15 0.36
CA GLN A 143 43.18 -4.51 -0.73
C GLN A 143 44.62 -4.10 -0.45
N SER A 144 44.86 -2.89 0.06
CA SER A 144 46.20 -2.41 0.40
C SER A 144 46.85 -3.25 1.49
N PHE A 145 46.06 -3.66 2.50
CA PHE A 145 46.54 -4.53 3.58
C PHE A 145 46.88 -5.93 3.07
N SER A 146 46.03 -6.50 2.22
CA SER A 146 46.28 -7.82 1.59
C SER A 146 47.56 -7.78 0.73
N ASN A 147 47.77 -6.73 -0.04
CA ASN A 147 48.95 -6.57 -0.85
C ASN A 147 50.25 -6.40 0.01
N ARG A 148 50.22 -5.61 1.05
CA ARG A 148 51.34 -5.46 2.01
C ARG A 148 51.68 -6.78 2.71
N ALA A 149 50.67 -7.54 3.14
CA ALA A 149 50.88 -8.83 3.75
C ALA A 149 51.53 -9.83 2.77
N LYS A 150 51.10 -9.83 1.52
CA LYS A 150 51.72 -10.68 0.46
C LYS A 150 53.17 -10.31 0.14
N GLU A 151 53.48 -9.03 0.14
CA GLU A 151 54.91 -8.53 -0.05
C GLU A 151 55.75 -8.85 1.18
N GLY A 152 55.25 -8.71 2.39
CA GLY A 152 55.93 -9.11 3.63
C GLY A 152 56.22 -10.61 3.67
N PHE A 153 55.28 -11.47 3.26
CA PHE A 153 55.50 -12.93 3.17
C PHE A 153 56.50 -13.30 2.10
N LYS A 154 56.54 -12.61 0.94
CA LYS A 154 57.53 -12.84 -0.13
C LYS A 154 58.92 -12.43 0.31
N SER A 155 59.08 -11.33 1.05
CA SER A 155 60.38 -10.88 1.57
C SER A 155 60.90 -11.83 2.66
N PHE A 156 60.03 -12.31 3.55
CA PHE A 156 60.40 -13.25 4.60
C PHE A 156 60.80 -14.63 4.03
N GLY A 157 60.08 -15.14 3.00
CA GLY A 157 60.39 -16.39 2.32
C GLY A 157 61.76 -16.34 1.59
N LYS A 158 62.12 -15.21 1.02
CA LYS A 158 63.46 -15.00 0.43
C LYS A 158 64.59 -14.99 1.44
N ALA A 159 64.36 -14.46 2.66
CA ALA A 159 65.34 -14.39 3.71
C ALA A 159 65.65 -15.76 4.35
N PHE A 160 64.71 -16.73 4.32
CA PHE A 160 64.86 -18.04 4.96
C PHE A 160 65.07 -19.23 3.99
N GLY A 161 65.39 -19.01 2.74
CA GLY A 161 65.86 -20.05 1.77
C GLY A 161 64.90 -21.24 1.57
N ARG A 162 63.60 -21.12 1.92
CA ARG A 162 62.59 -22.18 1.69
C ARG A 162 61.89 -21.98 0.34
N ASN A 163 62.41 -22.66 -0.66
CA ASN A 163 61.76 -22.81 -1.96
C ASN A 163 60.57 -23.76 -1.82
N LYS A 164 59.45 -23.29 -1.24
CA LYS A 164 58.15 -23.98 -1.35
C LYS A 164 57.28 -23.18 -2.28
N ASN A 165 56.93 -23.83 -3.41
CA ASN A 165 55.98 -23.35 -4.38
C ASN A 165 54.68 -22.82 -3.69
N PRO A 166 54.28 -21.57 -3.85
CA PRO A 166 53.10 -21.04 -3.19
C PRO A 166 51.85 -21.22 -4.10
N GLU A 167 51.59 -22.45 -4.56
CA GLU A 167 50.43 -22.72 -5.43
C GLU A 167 49.14 -23.00 -4.70
N ALA A 168 49.07 -22.92 -3.36
CA ALA A 168 47.92 -23.32 -2.54
C ALA A 168 47.20 -22.21 -1.83
N ALA A 169 47.52 -20.94 -2.04
CA ALA A 169 46.69 -19.85 -1.51
C ALA A 169 45.66 -19.39 -2.56
N PRO A 170 44.36 -19.33 -2.26
CA PRO A 170 43.41 -18.77 -3.21
C PRO A 170 43.86 -17.37 -3.60
N LYS A 171 44.12 -17.16 -4.90
CA LYS A 171 44.44 -15.83 -5.43
C LYS A 171 43.18 -14.97 -5.24
N GLU A 172 43.08 -14.26 -4.13
CA GLU A 172 42.10 -13.18 -4.02
C GLU A 172 42.30 -12.24 -5.19
N ARG A 173 41.31 -12.20 -6.08
CA ARG A 173 41.30 -11.33 -7.26
C ARG A 173 41.31 -9.88 -6.79
N VAL A 174 42.29 -9.11 -7.22
CA VAL A 174 42.30 -7.66 -6.99
C VAL A 174 41.17 -7.05 -7.81
N LEU A 175 40.20 -6.42 -7.11
CA LEU A 175 39.10 -5.74 -7.76
C LEU A 175 39.60 -4.44 -8.42
N SER A 176 39.09 -4.13 -9.59
CA SER A 176 39.30 -2.81 -10.21
C SER A 176 38.50 -1.73 -9.47
N ASP A 177 38.91 -0.47 -9.62
CA ASP A 177 38.16 0.66 -9.03
C ASP A 177 36.67 0.68 -9.45
N LYS A 178 36.37 0.26 -10.69
CA LYS A 178 35.01 0.12 -11.18
C LYS A 178 34.21 -0.96 -10.42
N GLU A 179 34.81 -2.13 -10.23
CA GLU A 179 34.18 -3.24 -9.49
C GLU A 179 33.96 -2.88 -8.00
N ILE A 180 34.88 -2.11 -7.42
CA ILE A 180 34.76 -1.60 -6.05
C ILE A 180 33.56 -0.64 -5.94
N ASN A 181 33.44 0.30 -6.89
CA ASN A 181 32.33 1.25 -6.90
C ASN A 181 30.99 0.55 -7.11
N GLU A 182 30.86 -0.34 -8.10
CA GLU A 182 29.64 -1.12 -8.35
C GLU A 182 29.21 -1.95 -7.12
N ARG A 183 30.18 -2.51 -6.39
CA ARG A 183 29.91 -3.25 -5.15
C ARG A 183 29.46 -2.32 -4.04
N ALA A 184 30.09 -1.18 -3.88
CA ALA A 184 29.72 -0.19 -2.88
C ALA A 184 28.32 0.38 -3.13
N GLU A 185 27.98 0.70 -4.37
CA GLU A 185 26.64 1.16 -4.75
C GLU A 185 25.55 0.10 -4.47
N ARG A 186 25.85 -1.18 -4.74
CA ARG A 186 24.93 -2.27 -4.42
C ARG A 186 24.71 -2.42 -2.92
N ILE A 187 25.77 -2.28 -2.12
CA ILE A 187 25.68 -2.31 -0.65
C ILE A 187 24.85 -1.12 -0.16
N ALA A 188 25.11 0.08 -0.67
CA ALA A 188 24.36 1.28 -0.30
C ALA A 188 22.87 1.14 -0.62
N LYS A 189 22.50 0.62 -1.79
CA LYS A 189 21.11 0.33 -2.14
C LYS A 189 20.45 -0.65 -1.16
N ASN A 190 21.08 -1.78 -0.89
CA ASN A 190 20.55 -2.79 0.02
C ASN A 190 20.41 -2.28 1.46
N GLU A 191 21.25 -1.34 1.87
CA GLU A 191 21.18 -0.74 3.19
C GLU A 191 20.04 0.26 3.29
N LEU A 192 19.88 1.12 2.28
CA LEU A 192 18.79 2.10 2.22
C LEU A 192 17.42 1.47 1.95
N GLU A 193 17.35 0.29 1.30
CA GLU A 193 16.10 -0.48 1.14
C GLU A 193 15.46 -0.88 2.48
N LYS A 194 16.24 -0.91 3.57
CA LYS A 194 15.71 -1.15 4.92
C LYS A 194 14.83 0.01 5.42
N ASP A 195 15.14 1.24 4.99
CA ASP A 195 14.26 2.40 5.19
C ASP A 195 13.31 2.51 4.00
N THR A 196 12.21 1.73 4.07
CA THR A 196 11.21 1.66 3.00
C THR A 196 10.57 3.01 2.70
N LYS A 197 10.44 3.88 3.71
CA LYS A 197 9.85 5.20 3.59
C LYS A 197 10.75 6.14 2.78
N LEU A 198 12.02 6.17 3.09
CA LEU A 198 13.03 6.97 2.41
C LEU A 198 13.20 6.51 0.96
N THR A 199 13.36 5.21 0.74
CA THR A 199 13.53 4.62 -0.60
C THR A 199 12.33 4.89 -1.50
N SER A 200 11.11 4.74 -1.00
CA SER A 200 9.92 4.96 -1.81
C SER A 200 9.65 6.43 -2.10
N SER A 201 9.96 7.32 -1.17
CA SER A 201 9.90 8.76 -1.43
C SER A 201 10.89 9.16 -2.51
N HIS A 202 12.11 8.60 -2.47
CA HIS A 202 13.11 8.77 -3.53
C HIS A 202 12.60 8.26 -4.89
N ASP A 203 12.09 7.04 -4.95
CA ASP A 203 11.59 6.44 -6.19
C ASP A 203 10.40 7.22 -6.77
N GLN A 204 9.50 7.70 -5.91
CA GLN A 204 8.37 8.52 -6.34
C GLN A 204 8.83 9.85 -6.93
N TYR A 205 9.78 10.53 -6.28
CA TYR A 205 10.32 11.78 -6.79
C TYR A 205 11.10 11.59 -8.10
N GLU A 206 11.85 10.49 -8.24
CA GLU A 206 12.52 10.13 -9.51
C GLU A 206 11.50 9.88 -10.64
N LYS A 207 10.36 9.25 -10.36
CA LYS A 207 9.27 9.09 -11.33
C LYS A 207 8.68 10.45 -11.75
N MET A 208 8.48 11.37 -10.79
CA MET A 208 8.04 12.74 -11.09
C MET A 208 9.03 13.46 -11.99
N LYS A 209 10.33 13.38 -11.71
CA LYS A 209 11.39 13.97 -12.55
C LYS A 209 11.37 13.41 -13.98
N LYS A 210 11.22 12.10 -14.13
CA LYS A 210 11.19 11.43 -15.45
C LYS A 210 9.95 11.78 -16.27
N SER A 211 8.80 11.98 -15.63
CA SER A 211 7.56 12.37 -16.32
C SER A 211 7.47 13.86 -16.68
N GLY A 212 8.49 14.63 -16.32
CA GLY A 212 8.57 16.07 -16.53
C GLY A 212 7.95 16.86 -15.38
N SER A 213 8.45 18.06 -15.17
CA SER A 213 7.92 18.95 -14.11
C SER A 213 6.52 19.41 -14.49
N LEU A 214 5.51 18.89 -13.78
CA LEU A 214 4.10 19.29 -13.94
C LEU A 214 3.70 20.21 -12.79
N ASN A 215 3.08 21.32 -13.11
CA ASN A 215 2.38 22.12 -12.11
C ASN A 215 1.00 21.49 -11.88
N THR A 216 0.84 20.79 -10.78
CA THR A 216 -0.40 20.07 -10.42
C THR A 216 -1.59 20.99 -10.18
N GLU A 217 -1.36 22.27 -9.83
CA GLU A 217 -2.41 23.25 -9.62
C GLU A 217 -3.12 23.66 -10.91
N ASN A 218 -2.47 23.49 -12.07
CA ASN A 218 -3.03 23.81 -13.38
C ASN A 218 -3.68 22.60 -14.07
N LEU A 219 -3.70 21.43 -13.45
CA LEU A 219 -4.34 20.25 -14.01
C LEU A 219 -5.83 20.24 -13.66
N ASP A 220 -6.68 19.95 -14.66
CA ASP A 220 -8.09 19.71 -14.38
C ASP A 220 -8.23 18.37 -13.64
N PRO A 221 -8.74 18.38 -12.40
CA PRO A 221 -8.92 17.16 -11.62
C PRO A 221 -10.10 16.33 -12.12
N ARG A 222 -10.95 16.85 -13.00
CA ARG A 222 -12.22 16.23 -13.38
C ARG A 222 -12.10 15.43 -14.66
N ILE A 223 -12.58 14.20 -14.61
CA ILE A 223 -12.65 13.31 -15.76
C ILE A 223 -14.11 12.98 -16.01
N GLN A 224 -14.66 13.48 -17.12
CA GLN A 224 -15.98 13.10 -17.61
C GLN A 224 -15.85 11.95 -18.59
N ALA A 225 -16.78 10.98 -18.52
CA ALA A 225 -16.78 9.83 -19.39
C ALA A 225 -18.20 9.47 -19.84
N ASN A 226 -18.31 8.97 -21.08
CA ASN A 226 -19.59 8.57 -21.66
C ASN A 226 -20.00 7.16 -21.20
N ASN A 227 -19.04 6.30 -20.89
CA ASN A 227 -19.25 4.95 -20.43
C ASN A 227 -18.02 4.48 -19.61
N LEU A 228 -18.15 3.29 -18.98
CA LEU A 228 -17.10 2.71 -18.14
C LEU A 228 -15.78 2.42 -18.88
N GLN A 229 -15.86 2.04 -20.17
CA GLN A 229 -14.64 1.82 -20.97
C GLN A 229 -13.90 3.11 -21.25
N ASP A 230 -14.63 4.19 -21.61
CA ASP A 230 -14.05 5.52 -21.78
C ASP A 230 -13.43 6.03 -20.48
N LEU A 231 -14.12 5.83 -19.35
CA LEU A 231 -13.58 6.18 -18.02
C LEU A 231 -12.28 5.43 -17.73
N ASN A 232 -12.27 4.11 -17.93
CA ASN A 232 -11.07 3.29 -17.69
C ASN A 232 -9.90 3.73 -18.56
N GLN A 233 -10.14 4.00 -19.84
CA GLN A 233 -9.09 4.46 -20.75
C GLN A 233 -8.51 5.81 -20.32
N LYS A 234 -9.34 6.73 -19.89
CA LYS A 234 -8.90 8.04 -19.38
C LYS A 234 -8.15 7.90 -18.05
N LEU A 235 -8.66 7.06 -17.14
CA LEU A 235 -8.03 6.80 -15.84
C LEU A 235 -6.64 6.17 -15.95
N LEU A 236 -6.35 5.38 -17.00
CA LEU A 236 -5.01 4.81 -17.20
C LEU A 236 -3.89 5.85 -17.23
N GLN A 237 -4.17 7.10 -17.64
CA GLN A 237 -3.18 8.18 -17.62
C GLN A 237 -2.82 8.63 -16.20
N PHE A 238 -3.73 8.42 -15.24
CA PHE A 238 -3.58 8.88 -13.86
C PHE A 238 -3.20 7.76 -12.88
N VAL A 239 -3.63 6.53 -13.15
CA VAL A 239 -3.41 5.38 -12.24
C VAL A 239 -2.69 4.22 -12.91
N GLY A 240 -2.52 4.23 -14.23
CA GLY A 240 -1.77 3.20 -14.97
C GLY A 240 -0.27 3.30 -14.71
N ALA A 241 0.43 2.15 -14.77
CA ALA A 241 1.87 2.08 -14.51
C ALA A 241 2.71 3.03 -15.39
N ASP A 242 2.29 3.21 -16.65
CA ASP A 242 2.94 4.09 -17.64
C ASP A 242 2.17 5.42 -17.82
N GLY A 243 1.23 5.71 -16.92
CA GLY A 243 0.41 6.90 -17.00
C GLY A 243 1.22 8.18 -16.79
N LYS A 244 1.05 9.15 -17.71
CA LYS A 244 1.77 10.43 -17.67
C LYS A 244 1.61 11.17 -16.34
N TYR A 245 0.40 11.14 -15.77
CA TYR A 245 0.05 11.84 -14.53
C TYR A 245 0.13 10.95 -13.28
N MET A 246 0.39 9.64 -13.44
CA MET A 246 0.42 8.69 -12.33
C MET A 246 1.39 9.09 -11.22
N PRO A 247 2.60 9.59 -11.50
CA PRO A 247 3.51 10.01 -10.43
C PRO A 247 2.98 11.14 -9.56
N TYR A 248 2.05 11.94 -10.09
CA TYR A 248 1.45 13.09 -9.42
C TYR A 248 0.09 12.81 -8.80
N THR A 249 -0.47 11.61 -9.02
CA THR A 249 -1.81 11.22 -8.53
C THR A 249 -1.71 10.67 -7.11
N LYS A 250 -2.47 11.26 -6.18
CA LYS A 250 -2.56 10.86 -4.77
C LYS A 250 -3.76 9.97 -4.51
N ALA A 251 -4.91 10.35 -5.04
CA ALA A 251 -6.15 9.60 -4.93
C ALA A 251 -7.06 9.82 -6.15
N VAL A 252 -8.01 8.91 -6.35
CA VAL A 252 -9.04 9.03 -7.38
C VAL A 252 -10.40 8.73 -6.77
N GLN A 253 -11.36 9.63 -6.96
CA GLN A 253 -12.76 9.40 -6.61
C GLN A 253 -13.54 9.11 -7.88
N ILE A 254 -14.21 7.96 -7.95
CA ILE A 254 -15.05 7.54 -9.08
C ILE A 254 -16.50 7.60 -8.64
N SER A 255 -17.29 8.35 -9.37
CA SER A 255 -18.73 8.51 -9.15
C SER A 255 -19.48 7.86 -10.31
N LEU A 256 -20.40 6.95 -10.01
CA LEU A 256 -21.13 6.21 -11.05
C LEU A 256 -22.56 5.85 -10.64
N ASN A 257 -23.43 5.73 -11.65
CA ASN A 257 -24.79 5.30 -11.45
C ASN A 257 -24.86 3.76 -11.36
N ASN A 258 -24.49 3.24 -10.19
CA ASN A 258 -24.61 1.83 -9.87
C ASN A 258 -25.50 1.66 -8.64
N PRO A 259 -26.65 0.96 -8.73
CA PRO A 259 -27.55 0.75 -7.62
C PRO A 259 -26.91 0.13 -6.38
N ASN A 260 -25.85 -0.68 -6.54
CA ASN A 260 -25.13 -1.31 -5.45
C ASN A 260 -24.32 -0.31 -4.61
N LEU A 261 -24.08 0.91 -5.12
CA LEU A 261 -23.41 1.99 -4.40
C LEU A 261 -24.38 2.99 -3.75
N LYS A 262 -25.69 2.79 -3.89
CA LYS A 262 -26.65 3.63 -3.18
C LYS A 262 -26.46 3.47 -1.67
N ASP A 263 -26.27 4.60 -1.01
CA ASP A 263 -25.99 4.66 0.43
C ASP A 263 -24.72 3.91 0.86
N LEU A 264 -23.78 3.72 -0.10
CA LEU A 264 -22.51 3.05 0.11
C LEU A 264 -21.37 3.87 -0.50
N GLU A 265 -20.33 4.12 0.28
CA GLU A 265 -19.05 4.64 -0.17
C GLU A 265 -17.98 3.57 0.07
N VAL A 266 -17.25 3.20 -0.97
CA VAL A 266 -16.20 2.17 -0.87
C VAL A 266 -14.84 2.78 -1.09
N ILE A 267 -13.93 2.52 -0.18
CA ILE A 267 -12.58 3.05 -0.15
C ILE A 267 -11.61 1.89 -0.38
N ASP A 268 -11.06 1.78 -1.60
CA ASP A 268 -9.98 0.83 -1.92
C ASP A 268 -8.63 1.48 -1.64
N THR A 269 -7.91 0.93 -0.69
CA THR A 269 -6.62 1.47 -0.31
C THR A 269 -5.50 0.87 -1.14
N PRO A 270 -4.43 1.65 -1.47
CA PRO A 270 -3.19 1.06 -1.93
C PRO A 270 -2.69 0.05 -0.90
N GLY A 271 -1.94 -0.95 -1.35
CA GLY A 271 -1.40 -1.97 -0.41
C GLY A 271 -0.75 -1.31 0.81
N VAL A 272 -1.11 -1.75 1.98
CA VAL A 272 -0.98 -1.07 3.29
C VAL A 272 0.46 -0.84 3.81
N ASN A 273 1.41 -0.85 2.98
CA ASN A 273 2.74 -0.33 3.26
C ASN A 273 3.08 0.73 2.20
N ASP A 274 2.13 1.66 1.96
CA ASP A 274 2.47 2.80 1.14
C ASP A 274 3.51 3.64 1.91
N PRO A 275 4.74 3.64 1.47
CA PRO A 275 5.82 4.29 2.19
C PRO A 275 5.81 5.80 2.00
N ILE A 276 4.90 6.34 1.18
CA ILE A 276 4.78 7.77 0.96
C ILE A 276 3.90 8.37 2.06
N ALA A 277 4.49 9.19 2.92
CA ALA A 277 3.86 9.74 4.11
C ALA A 277 2.52 10.41 3.83
N SER A 278 2.42 11.23 2.80
CA SER A 278 1.19 11.95 2.46
C SER A 278 0.06 11.04 1.98
N ARG A 279 0.37 9.93 1.30
CA ARG A 279 -0.62 8.89 0.96
C ARG A 279 -1.03 8.06 2.16
N GLU A 280 -0.08 7.71 3.01
CA GLU A 280 -0.37 7.01 4.26
C GLU A 280 -1.29 7.83 5.17
N GLU A 281 -1.03 9.12 5.33
CA GLU A 281 -1.88 10.04 6.10
C GLU A 281 -3.29 10.15 5.50
N ARG A 282 -3.40 10.25 4.16
CA ARG A 282 -4.68 10.28 3.47
C ARG A 282 -5.46 8.98 3.66
N THR A 283 -4.78 7.85 3.53
CA THR A 283 -5.38 6.53 3.78
C THR A 283 -5.86 6.40 5.23
N LYS A 284 -5.03 6.81 6.20
CA LYS A 284 -5.41 6.82 7.61
C LYS A 284 -6.61 7.72 7.89
N ALA A 285 -6.66 8.90 7.29
CA ALA A 285 -7.77 9.82 7.45
C ALA A 285 -9.08 9.22 6.93
N LEU A 286 -9.07 8.63 5.74
CA LEU A 286 -10.26 8.00 5.16
C LEU A 286 -10.69 6.73 5.91
N LEU A 287 -9.75 5.90 6.37
CA LEU A 287 -10.08 4.72 7.18
C LEU A 287 -10.66 5.07 8.56
N LYS A 288 -10.32 6.23 9.11
CA LYS A 288 -10.94 6.75 10.34
C LYS A 288 -12.44 6.97 10.19
N ASP A 289 -12.86 7.37 9.00
CA ASP A 289 -14.25 7.67 8.70
C ASP A 289 -15.03 6.42 8.24
N CYS A 290 -14.39 5.26 8.15
CA CYS A 290 -15.07 4.02 7.77
C CYS A 290 -15.89 3.46 8.92
N ASP A 291 -17.08 2.98 8.60
CA ASP A 291 -17.94 2.25 9.53
C ASP A 291 -17.51 0.77 9.58
N VAL A 292 -17.04 0.23 8.46
CA VAL A 292 -16.60 -1.16 8.32
C VAL A 292 -15.29 -1.23 7.54
N VAL A 293 -14.38 -2.13 7.93
CA VAL A 293 -13.16 -2.40 7.17
C VAL A 293 -13.03 -3.89 6.86
N PHE A 294 -12.82 -4.22 5.58
CA PHE A 294 -12.43 -5.55 5.13
C PHE A 294 -10.92 -5.66 5.01
N ILE A 295 -10.32 -6.61 5.71
CA ILE A 295 -8.92 -6.98 5.56
C ILE A 295 -8.86 -8.18 4.63
N VAL A 296 -8.41 -7.95 3.37
CA VAL A 296 -8.33 -9.00 2.35
C VAL A 296 -6.96 -9.67 2.40
N SER A 297 -6.95 -10.97 2.64
CA SER A 297 -5.76 -11.80 2.71
C SER A 297 -5.87 -12.98 1.73
N PRO A 298 -4.79 -13.32 0.99
CA PRO A 298 -4.79 -14.48 0.11
C PRO A 298 -5.03 -15.78 0.89
N SER A 299 -5.93 -16.63 0.39
CA SER A 299 -6.31 -17.89 1.06
C SER A 299 -5.14 -18.85 1.30
N ASN A 300 -4.12 -18.83 0.43
CA ASN A 300 -2.91 -19.65 0.57
C ASN A 300 -1.90 -19.10 1.61
N GLN A 301 -2.09 -17.88 2.09
CA GLN A 301 -1.28 -17.21 3.10
C GLN A 301 -2.18 -16.36 4.01
N PHE A 302 -3.26 -16.96 4.49
CA PHE A 302 -4.28 -16.26 5.27
C PHE A 302 -3.78 -15.92 6.69
N LEU A 303 -4.07 -14.70 7.14
CA LEU A 303 -3.70 -14.18 8.47
C LEU A 303 -2.20 -14.25 8.80
N THR A 304 -1.37 -13.77 7.88
CA THR A 304 0.06 -13.60 8.17
C THR A 304 0.32 -12.43 9.13
N ASP A 305 1.54 -12.35 9.69
CA ASP A 305 1.97 -11.23 10.55
C ASP A 305 1.76 -9.87 9.88
N SER A 306 1.92 -9.81 8.56
CA SER A 306 1.61 -8.61 7.78
C SER A 306 0.13 -8.24 7.83
N ASP A 307 -0.78 -9.22 7.76
CA ASP A 307 -2.21 -8.99 7.84
C ASP A 307 -2.62 -8.57 9.27
N MET A 308 -2.02 -9.18 10.29
CA MET A 308 -2.21 -8.80 11.69
C MET A 308 -1.71 -7.39 11.97
N SER A 309 -0.58 -6.98 11.38
CA SER A 309 -0.09 -5.60 11.50
C SER A 309 -1.06 -4.57 10.88
N LEU A 310 -1.85 -4.98 9.88
CA LEU A 310 -2.92 -4.14 9.32
C LEU A 310 -4.10 -4.03 10.29
N PHE A 311 -4.48 -5.14 10.90
CA PHE A 311 -5.51 -5.15 11.93
C PHE A 311 -5.15 -4.21 13.09
N ASP A 312 -3.94 -4.28 13.62
CA ASP A 312 -3.48 -3.42 14.71
C ASP A 312 -3.52 -1.92 14.34
N ARG A 313 -3.24 -1.60 13.08
CA ARG A 313 -3.30 -0.21 12.58
C ARG A 313 -4.72 0.34 12.47
N VAL A 314 -5.70 -0.52 12.31
CA VAL A 314 -7.11 -0.15 12.10
C VAL A 314 -7.89 -0.27 13.42
N SER A 315 -7.68 -1.33 14.21
CA SER A 315 -8.42 -1.65 15.44
C SER A 315 -8.28 -0.60 16.56
N ASN A 316 -7.15 0.10 16.62
CA ASN A 316 -6.89 1.13 17.63
C ASN A 316 -7.48 2.51 17.30
N LYS A 317 -8.46 2.59 16.39
CA LYS A 317 -9.04 3.87 15.95
C LYS A 317 -10.43 4.07 16.52
N GLU A 318 -10.64 5.20 17.14
CA GLU A 318 -11.96 5.69 17.51
C GLU A 318 -12.83 5.86 16.26
N GLY A 319 -14.04 5.34 16.26
CA GLY A 319 -15.04 5.49 15.20
C GLY A 319 -15.21 4.26 14.27
N LEU A 320 -14.27 3.33 14.22
CA LEU A 320 -14.44 2.10 13.46
C LEU A 320 -15.33 1.11 14.23
N GLN A 321 -16.41 0.65 13.60
CA GLN A 321 -17.39 -0.20 14.25
C GLN A 321 -17.12 -1.69 14.04
N GLU A 322 -16.66 -2.10 12.84
CA GLU A 322 -16.47 -3.51 12.53
C GLU A 322 -15.27 -3.76 11.60
N ILE A 323 -14.56 -4.86 11.83
CA ILE A 323 -13.46 -5.34 11.00
C ILE A 323 -13.72 -6.79 10.60
N TYR A 324 -13.63 -7.09 9.31
CA TYR A 324 -13.78 -8.44 8.77
C TYR A 324 -12.53 -8.89 8.03
N PHE A 325 -12.10 -10.12 8.29
CA PHE A 325 -11.07 -10.77 7.48
C PHE A 325 -11.70 -11.53 6.33
N VAL A 326 -11.21 -11.28 5.11
CA VAL A 326 -11.71 -11.91 3.89
C VAL A 326 -10.59 -12.72 3.24
N ALA A 327 -10.79 -14.03 3.13
CA ALA A 327 -9.91 -14.90 2.37
C ALA A 327 -10.23 -14.80 0.87
N SER A 328 -9.24 -14.47 0.03
CA SER A 328 -9.41 -14.30 -1.41
C SER A 328 -8.76 -15.41 -2.22
#